data_7a62b37e8358ff5f2911b07615fabd72
#
_entry.id   7a62b37e8358ff5f2911b07615fabd72
#
_cell.length_a   1.000
_cell.length_b   1.000
_cell.length_c   1.000
_cell.angle_alpha   90.00
_cell.angle_beta   90.00
_cell.angle_gamma   90.00
#
_symmetry.space_group_name_H-M   'P 1'
#
loop_
_entity.id
_entity.type
_entity.pdbx_description
1 polymer ?
#
loop_
_entity_poly.entity_id
_entity_poly.type
_entity_poly.pdbx_seq_one_letter_code
_entity_poly.pdbx_strand_id
1 'polypeptide(L)'
;MKVESKDSPVTFQFVGITESSQQVEVRARVDGFLDDRLYTEGSIIKKGDVMFRMDAKPFEAQLDAAKAALAEQEARLWTARADLKRVKPLAKANAVSLKELDDSQGRVNAAAAAVEMARADVETAELNLGYTTIYAPVTGASSFARIQNGAYVDQK
;
A
#
# COMPACT_ATOMS: atom_id res chain seq x y z
N MET A 1 -62.67 13.71 55.82
CA MET A 1 -61.36 13.16 55.40
C MET A 1 -60.88 13.99 54.23
N LYS A 2 -59.82 14.79 54.39
CA LYS A 2 -59.27 15.63 53.32
C LYS A 2 -58.19 14.82 52.63
N VAL A 3 -58.34 14.51 51.36
CA VAL A 3 -57.30 13.83 50.54
C VAL A 3 -56.40 14.93 49.97
N GLU A 4 -55.14 14.91 50.36
CA GLU A 4 -54.11 15.80 49.83
C GLU A 4 -53.37 15.08 48.72
N SER A 5 -53.24 15.74 47.57
CA SER A 5 -52.42 15.25 46.45
C SER A 5 -50.94 15.38 46.79
N LYS A 6 -50.21 14.28 46.77
CA LYS A 6 -48.76 14.24 47.03
C LYS A 6 -48.07 13.63 45.78
N ASP A 7 -47.16 14.40 45.22
CA ASP A 7 -46.32 13.89 44.15
C ASP A 7 -45.37 12.77 44.68
N SER A 8 -45.50 11.60 44.11
CA SER A 8 -44.62 10.45 44.40
C SER A 8 -43.73 10.19 43.25
N PRO A 9 -42.40 10.23 43.38
CA PRO A 9 -41.49 9.92 42.30
C PRO A 9 -41.62 8.44 41.95
N VAL A 10 -41.95 8.15 40.70
CA VAL A 10 -41.96 6.78 40.15
C VAL A 10 -40.69 6.57 39.34
N THR A 11 -39.85 5.66 39.75
CA THR A 11 -38.62 5.28 39.03
C THR A 11 -38.91 4.11 38.10
N PHE A 12 -38.74 4.34 36.81
CA PHE A 12 -38.81 3.26 35.81
C PHE A 12 -37.39 2.76 35.51
N GLN A 13 -37.18 1.46 35.53
CA GLN A 13 -35.95 0.84 35.09
C GLN A 13 -36.15 0.22 33.73
N PHE A 14 -35.27 0.60 32.78
CA PHE A 14 -35.25 0.04 31.45
C PHE A 14 -33.94 -0.71 31.25
N VAL A 15 -33.99 -1.89 30.68
CA VAL A 15 -32.81 -2.62 30.24
C VAL A 15 -32.43 -2.09 28.86
N GLY A 16 -31.23 -1.54 28.74
CA GLY A 16 -30.66 -1.10 27.47
C GLY A 16 -29.38 -1.89 27.13
N ILE A 17 -29.18 -2.14 25.87
CA ILE A 17 -27.94 -2.72 25.35
C ILE A 17 -27.20 -1.59 24.63
N THR A 18 -25.90 -1.42 24.95
CA THR A 18 -25.04 -0.48 24.22
C THR A 18 -24.35 -1.24 23.09
N GLU A 19 -24.50 -0.76 21.86
CA GLU A 19 -23.80 -1.26 20.70
C GLU A 19 -22.77 -0.24 20.20
N SER A 20 -21.69 -0.72 19.59
CA SER A 20 -20.70 0.18 18.98
C SER A 20 -21.31 0.88 17.76
N SER A 21 -21.17 2.21 17.67
CA SER A 21 -21.63 2.99 16.54
C SER A 21 -20.84 2.70 15.24
N GLN A 22 -19.59 2.19 15.36
CA GLN A 22 -18.75 1.81 14.25
C GLN A 22 -17.96 0.55 14.63
N GLN A 23 -18.13 -0.49 13.84
CA GLN A 23 -17.32 -1.71 13.91
C GLN A 23 -16.54 -1.83 12.61
N VAL A 24 -15.21 -1.88 12.71
CA VAL A 24 -14.32 -2.00 11.55
C VAL A 24 -13.50 -3.27 11.70
N GLU A 25 -13.60 -4.13 10.71
CA GLU A 25 -12.76 -5.31 10.60
C GLU A 25 -11.46 -4.94 9.89
N VAL A 26 -10.32 -5.20 10.55
CA VAL A 26 -8.98 -4.97 9.98
C VAL A 26 -8.53 -6.26 9.32
N ARG A 27 -8.24 -6.19 8.02
CA ARG A 27 -7.75 -7.31 7.21
C ARG A 27 -6.39 -6.98 6.60
N ALA A 28 -5.56 -7.99 6.41
CA ALA A 28 -4.33 -7.86 5.65
C ALA A 28 -4.63 -7.59 4.17
N ARG A 29 -3.77 -6.81 3.51
CA ARG A 29 -3.87 -6.51 2.07
C ARG A 29 -2.86 -7.32 1.24
N VAL A 30 -1.94 -8.00 1.90
CA VAL A 30 -0.95 -8.90 1.31
C VAL A 30 -0.94 -10.20 2.10
N ASP A 31 -0.58 -11.29 1.44
CA ASP A 31 -0.46 -12.60 2.05
C ASP A 31 0.94 -12.76 2.67
N GLY A 32 1.02 -13.36 3.85
CA GLY A 32 2.31 -13.58 4.52
C GLY A 32 2.19 -14.05 5.95
N PHE A 33 3.31 -14.21 6.61
CA PHE A 33 3.35 -14.58 8.02
C PHE A 33 3.24 -13.35 8.92
N LEU A 34 2.48 -13.48 10.00
CA LEU A 34 2.35 -12.45 11.03
C LEU A 34 3.52 -12.57 12.01
N ASP A 35 4.40 -11.58 12.06
CA ASP A 35 5.52 -11.57 12.99
C ASP A 35 5.06 -11.15 14.39
N ASP A 36 4.49 -9.94 14.49
CA ASP A 36 4.16 -9.33 15.76
C ASP A 36 2.78 -8.68 15.80
N ARG A 37 2.14 -8.81 16.96
CA ARG A 37 1.01 -7.99 17.37
C ARG A 37 1.49 -6.92 18.34
N LEU A 38 1.32 -5.65 18.00
CA LEU A 38 1.87 -4.50 18.71
C LEU A 38 0.85 -3.76 19.59
N TYR A 39 -0.35 -4.29 19.73
CA TYR A 39 -1.38 -3.73 20.61
C TYR A 39 -1.80 -4.72 21.69
N THR A 40 -2.37 -4.20 22.79
CA THR A 40 -2.98 -5.00 23.85
C THR A 40 -4.47 -5.13 23.57
N GLU A 41 -4.99 -6.35 23.62
CA GLU A 41 -6.42 -6.63 23.44
C GLU A 41 -7.26 -5.92 24.52
N GLY A 42 -8.40 -5.35 24.10
CA GLY A 42 -9.25 -4.56 24.98
C GLY A 42 -8.75 -3.13 25.25
N SER A 43 -7.57 -2.74 24.75
CA SER A 43 -7.06 -1.38 24.91
C SER A 43 -7.67 -0.41 23.90
N ILE A 44 -7.61 0.88 24.20
CA ILE A 44 -7.97 1.94 23.26
C ILE A 44 -6.79 2.19 22.34
N ILE A 45 -7.03 2.06 21.02
CA ILE A 45 -6.06 2.29 19.97
C ILE A 45 -6.46 3.59 19.23
N LYS A 46 -5.49 4.39 18.85
CA LYS A 46 -5.70 5.60 18.04
C LYS A 46 -5.55 5.27 16.55
N LYS A 47 -6.28 5.98 15.72
CA LYS A 47 -6.12 5.91 14.26
C LYS A 47 -4.65 6.19 13.88
N GLY A 48 -4.05 5.29 13.11
CA GLY A 48 -2.66 5.36 12.69
C GLY A 48 -1.68 4.61 13.58
N ASP A 49 -2.09 4.10 14.74
CA ASP A 49 -1.24 3.22 15.55
C ASP A 49 -0.98 1.91 14.80
N VAL A 50 0.24 1.37 14.92
CA VAL A 50 0.58 0.07 14.34
C VAL A 50 -0.08 -1.03 15.15
N MET A 51 -0.90 -1.86 14.50
CA MET A 51 -1.56 -2.99 15.13
C MET A 51 -0.78 -4.29 14.93
N PHE A 52 -0.38 -4.55 13.69
CA PHE A 52 0.28 -5.79 13.32
C PHE A 52 1.47 -5.52 12.40
N ARG A 53 2.46 -6.39 12.49
CA ARG A 53 3.62 -6.43 11.58
C ARG A 53 3.73 -7.82 10.98
N MET A 54 3.82 -7.88 9.65
CA MET A 54 4.07 -9.10 8.89
C MET A 54 5.55 -9.21 8.52
N ASP A 55 6.01 -10.40 8.12
CA ASP A 55 7.37 -10.60 7.58
C ASP A 55 7.55 -9.74 6.32
N ALA A 56 8.36 -8.70 6.44
CA ALA A 56 8.64 -7.75 5.35
C ALA A 56 9.73 -8.24 4.39
N LYS A 57 10.57 -9.21 4.78
CA LYS A 57 11.75 -9.63 4.02
C LYS A 57 11.46 -10.06 2.57
N PRO A 58 10.40 -10.86 2.28
CA PRO A 58 10.06 -11.21 0.91
C PRO A 58 9.70 -10.00 0.06
N PHE A 59 9.01 -9.02 0.65
CA PHE A 59 8.58 -7.79 -0.03
C PHE A 59 9.74 -6.82 -0.24
N GLU A 60 10.68 -6.73 0.70
CA GLU A 60 11.93 -5.98 0.54
C GLU A 60 12.75 -6.54 -0.63
N ALA A 61 12.91 -7.87 -0.72
CA ALA A 61 13.59 -8.51 -1.82
C ALA A 61 12.90 -8.27 -3.18
N GLN A 62 11.57 -8.28 -3.21
CA GLN A 62 10.80 -7.93 -4.42
C GLN A 62 11.00 -6.46 -4.83
N LEU A 63 11.01 -5.54 -3.87
CA LEU A 63 11.27 -4.13 -4.12
C LEU A 63 12.68 -3.91 -4.68
N ASP A 64 13.68 -4.57 -4.12
CA ASP A 64 15.06 -4.48 -4.60
C ASP A 64 15.21 -5.05 -6.03
N ALA A 65 14.53 -6.15 -6.33
CA ALA A 65 14.49 -6.72 -7.68
C ALA A 65 13.82 -5.75 -8.68
N ALA A 66 12.69 -5.13 -8.30
CA ALA A 66 12.01 -4.14 -9.14
C ALA A 66 12.88 -2.89 -9.38
N LYS A 67 13.59 -2.40 -8.36
CA LYS A 67 14.54 -1.28 -8.49
C LYS A 67 15.71 -1.62 -9.42
N ALA A 68 16.23 -2.84 -9.36
CA ALA A 68 17.28 -3.30 -10.26
C ALA A 68 16.79 -3.36 -11.72
N ALA A 69 15.57 -3.85 -11.94
CA ALA A 69 14.93 -3.87 -13.26
C ALA A 69 14.71 -2.44 -13.81
N LEU A 70 14.28 -1.49 -12.98
CA LEU A 70 14.17 -0.08 -13.36
C LEU A 70 15.51 0.49 -13.81
N ALA A 71 16.57 0.26 -13.02
CA ALA A 71 17.91 0.73 -13.35
C ALA A 71 18.41 0.16 -14.70
N GLU A 72 18.08 -1.09 -15.01
CA GLU A 72 18.37 -1.70 -16.32
C GLU A 72 17.66 -0.96 -17.46
N GLN A 73 16.34 -0.66 -17.34
CA GLN A 73 15.60 0.06 -18.36
C GLN A 73 16.09 1.50 -18.52
N GLU A 74 16.46 2.18 -17.43
CA GLU A 74 17.06 3.51 -17.48
C GLU A 74 18.40 3.52 -18.24
N ALA A 75 19.24 2.50 -18.05
CA ALA A 75 20.47 2.34 -18.79
C ALA A 75 20.23 2.12 -20.30
N ARG A 76 19.21 1.32 -20.65
CA ARG A 76 18.79 1.11 -22.05
C ARG A 76 18.28 2.42 -22.68
N LEU A 77 17.47 3.19 -21.96
CA LEU A 77 16.98 4.49 -22.40
C LEU A 77 18.13 5.48 -22.61
N TRP A 78 19.10 5.50 -21.68
CA TRP A 78 20.29 6.33 -21.82
C TRP A 78 21.06 6.01 -23.11
N THR A 79 21.28 4.71 -23.41
CA THR A 79 21.95 4.24 -24.62
C THR A 79 21.16 4.68 -25.88
N ALA A 80 19.84 4.46 -25.91
CA ALA A 80 18.99 4.86 -27.03
C ALA A 80 19.04 6.39 -27.28
N ARG A 81 19.02 7.20 -26.20
CA ARG A 81 19.15 8.65 -26.30
C ARG A 81 20.53 9.08 -26.81
N ALA A 82 21.59 8.39 -26.39
CA ALA A 82 22.94 8.66 -26.87
C ALA A 82 23.07 8.37 -28.39
N ASP A 83 22.45 7.27 -28.84
CA ASP A 83 22.43 6.92 -30.27
C ASP A 83 21.65 7.95 -31.09
N LEU A 84 20.45 8.31 -30.66
CA LEU A 84 19.67 9.37 -31.32
C LEU A 84 20.44 10.70 -31.39
N LYS A 85 21.15 11.06 -30.32
CA LYS A 85 21.98 12.28 -30.25
C LYS A 85 23.10 12.26 -31.31
N ARG A 86 23.64 11.06 -31.65
CA ARG A 86 24.64 10.88 -32.72
C ARG A 86 24.02 10.90 -34.14
N VAL A 87 22.88 10.22 -34.30
CA VAL A 87 22.19 10.10 -35.60
C VAL A 87 21.61 11.43 -36.07
N LYS A 88 21.02 12.21 -35.16
CA LYS A 88 20.30 13.45 -35.45
C LYS A 88 21.13 14.49 -36.28
N PRO A 89 22.40 14.81 -35.96
CA PRO A 89 23.22 15.70 -36.75
C PRO A 89 23.62 15.10 -38.09
N LEU A 90 23.83 13.77 -38.17
CA LEU A 90 24.17 13.09 -39.41
C LEU A 90 23.02 13.10 -40.42
N ALA A 91 21.78 12.92 -39.93
CA ALA A 91 20.58 13.06 -40.76
C ALA A 91 20.42 14.49 -41.32
N LYS A 92 20.70 15.51 -40.50
CA LYS A 92 20.71 16.91 -40.95
C LYS A 92 21.75 17.18 -42.03
N ALA A 93 22.88 16.50 -42.00
CA ALA A 93 23.95 16.58 -43.00
C ALA A 93 23.71 15.66 -44.22
N ASN A 94 22.54 14.99 -44.30
CA ASN A 94 22.23 13.96 -45.31
C ASN A 94 23.22 12.78 -45.32
N ALA A 95 23.94 12.52 -44.21
CA ALA A 95 24.90 11.45 -44.10
C ALA A 95 24.28 10.10 -43.68
N VAL A 96 23.03 10.10 -43.21
CA VAL A 96 22.20 8.93 -42.94
C VAL A 96 20.78 9.14 -43.45
N SER A 97 20.02 8.05 -43.61
CA SER A 97 18.65 8.13 -44.13
C SER A 97 17.68 8.69 -43.05
N LEU A 98 16.58 9.29 -43.48
CA LEU A 98 15.48 9.70 -42.61
C LEU A 98 14.90 8.50 -41.84
N LYS A 99 14.85 7.32 -42.49
CA LYS A 99 14.44 6.08 -41.82
C LYS A 99 15.30 5.76 -40.60
N GLU A 100 16.62 5.89 -40.72
CA GLU A 100 17.54 5.64 -39.57
C GLU A 100 17.28 6.63 -38.42
N LEU A 101 16.95 7.87 -38.71
CA LEU A 101 16.55 8.84 -37.69
C LEU A 101 15.23 8.45 -37.03
N ASP A 102 14.22 8.06 -37.82
CA ASP A 102 12.91 7.64 -37.33
C ASP A 102 13.03 6.36 -36.47
N ASP A 103 13.82 5.38 -36.91
CA ASP A 103 14.11 4.16 -36.19
C ASP A 103 14.80 4.46 -34.85
N SER A 104 15.76 5.40 -34.82
CA SER A 104 16.43 5.82 -33.57
C SER A 104 15.49 6.54 -32.62
N GLN A 105 14.58 7.38 -33.15
CA GLN A 105 13.54 8.02 -32.32
C GLN A 105 12.56 6.99 -31.79
N GLY A 106 12.17 6.00 -32.59
CA GLY A 106 11.31 4.90 -32.19
C GLY A 106 11.92 4.09 -31.03
N ARG A 107 13.24 3.79 -31.11
CA ARG A 107 13.96 3.12 -30.01
C ARG A 107 13.95 3.91 -28.72
N VAL A 108 14.12 5.23 -28.75
CA VAL A 108 14.02 6.10 -27.57
C VAL A 108 12.62 6.06 -26.97
N ASN A 109 11.59 6.16 -27.82
CA ASN A 109 10.21 6.13 -27.35
C ASN A 109 9.85 4.79 -26.70
N ALA A 110 10.28 3.67 -27.32
CA ALA A 110 10.08 2.33 -26.76
C ALA A 110 10.82 2.14 -25.43
N ALA A 111 12.08 2.57 -25.33
CA ALA A 111 12.84 2.51 -24.10
C ALA A 111 12.26 3.41 -23.00
N ALA A 112 11.74 4.58 -23.35
CA ALA A 112 11.06 5.46 -22.40
C ALA A 112 9.79 4.80 -21.83
N ALA A 113 8.98 4.17 -22.68
CA ALA A 113 7.81 3.42 -22.24
C ALA A 113 8.18 2.24 -21.32
N ALA A 114 9.29 1.54 -21.60
CA ALA A 114 9.79 0.47 -20.74
C ALA A 114 10.24 0.97 -19.35
N VAL A 115 10.82 2.16 -19.27
CA VAL A 115 11.15 2.81 -17.98
C VAL A 115 9.89 3.12 -17.18
N GLU A 116 8.85 3.66 -17.81
CA GLU A 116 7.59 3.96 -17.11
C GLU A 116 6.91 2.67 -16.60
N MET A 117 6.96 1.58 -17.37
CA MET A 117 6.46 0.28 -16.90
C MET A 117 7.24 -0.22 -15.68
N ALA A 118 8.58 -0.22 -15.74
CA ALA A 118 9.42 -0.65 -14.61
C ALA A 118 9.24 0.25 -13.38
N ARG A 119 8.94 1.53 -13.57
CA ARG A 119 8.61 2.45 -12.45
C ARG A 119 7.30 2.08 -11.77
N ALA A 120 6.28 1.70 -12.53
CA ALA A 120 5.02 1.22 -11.97
C ALA A 120 5.19 -0.11 -11.19
N ASP A 121 6.11 -0.99 -11.65
CA ASP A 121 6.46 -2.21 -10.92
C ASP A 121 7.12 -1.89 -9.57
N VAL A 122 8.01 -0.89 -9.52
CA VAL A 122 8.61 -0.41 -8.26
C VAL A 122 7.54 0.14 -7.32
N GLU A 123 6.63 0.98 -7.81
CA GLU A 123 5.54 1.53 -7.02
C GLU A 123 4.65 0.42 -6.44
N THR A 124 4.33 -0.59 -7.24
CA THR A 124 3.56 -1.76 -6.79
C THR A 124 4.30 -2.52 -5.68
N ALA A 125 5.61 -2.73 -5.81
CA ALA A 125 6.41 -3.40 -4.79
C ALA A 125 6.51 -2.56 -3.49
N GLU A 126 6.63 -1.22 -3.59
CA GLU A 126 6.62 -0.30 -2.44
C GLU A 126 5.27 -0.33 -1.71
N LEU A 127 4.15 -0.35 -2.43
CA LEU A 127 2.83 -0.48 -1.82
C LEU A 127 2.68 -1.81 -1.09
N ASN A 128 3.12 -2.92 -1.68
CA ASN A 128 3.04 -4.24 -1.05
C ASN A 128 3.90 -4.30 0.22
N LEU A 129 5.10 -3.72 0.20
CA LEU A 129 5.94 -3.58 1.39
C LEU A 129 5.25 -2.71 2.46
N GLY A 130 4.61 -1.61 2.06
CA GLY A 130 3.84 -0.77 2.97
C GLY A 130 2.67 -1.50 3.64
N TYR A 131 2.07 -2.47 2.96
CA TYR A 131 0.96 -3.27 3.50
C TYR A 131 1.39 -4.34 4.50
N THR A 132 2.68 -4.62 4.65
CA THR A 132 3.20 -5.51 5.71
C THR A 132 3.05 -4.93 7.12
N THR A 133 2.88 -3.60 7.22
CA THR A 133 2.57 -2.92 8.48
C THR A 133 1.09 -2.52 8.48
N ILE A 134 0.32 -3.09 9.37
CA ILE A 134 -1.13 -2.88 9.44
C ILE A 134 -1.43 -1.86 10.53
N TYR A 135 -2.06 -0.75 10.12
CA TYR A 135 -2.40 0.37 10.99
C TYR A 135 -3.88 0.37 11.37
N ALA A 136 -4.20 0.93 12.53
CA ALA A 136 -5.57 1.16 12.97
C ALA A 136 -6.27 2.19 12.05
N PRO A 137 -7.38 1.82 11.40
CA PRO A 137 -8.10 2.73 10.50
C PRO A 137 -8.95 3.78 11.25
N VAL A 138 -9.32 3.48 12.48
CA VAL A 138 -10.15 4.32 13.35
C VAL A 138 -9.62 4.29 14.79
N THR A 139 -9.99 5.30 15.59
CA THR A 139 -9.75 5.30 17.03
C THR A 139 -10.89 4.55 17.72
N GLY A 140 -10.57 3.59 18.59
CA GLY A 140 -11.58 2.80 19.30
C GLY A 140 -10.98 1.73 20.20
N ALA A 141 -11.84 0.95 20.85
CA ALA A 141 -11.43 -0.20 21.64
C ALA A 141 -11.10 -1.38 20.71
N SER A 142 -9.94 -1.99 20.91
CA SER A 142 -9.51 -3.17 20.15
C SER A 142 -10.24 -4.42 20.67
N SER A 143 -10.57 -5.30 19.73
CA SER A 143 -11.09 -6.63 20.03
C SER A 143 -9.95 -7.65 20.15
N PHE A 144 -10.31 -8.90 20.49
CA PHE A 144 -9.39 -10.03 20.46
C PHE A 144 -8.92 -10.30 19.02
N ALA A 145 -7.63 -10.57 18.85
CA ALA A 145 -7.10 -11.03 17.58
C ALA A 145 -7.51 -12.48 17.32
N ARG A 146 -8.03 -12.76 16.15
CA ARG A 146 -8.35 -14.13 15.73
C ARG A 146 -7.12 -14.91 15.29
N ILE A 147 -6.02 -14.20 15.03
CA ILE A 147 -4.78 -14.72 14.46
C ILE A 147 -3.65 -14.53 15.46
N GLN A 148 -2.83 -15.58 15.65
CA GLN A 148 -1.68 -15.58 16.55
C GLN A 148 -0.39 -15.24 15.78
N ASN A 149 0.64 -14.76 16.50
CA ASN A 149 1.97 -14.55 15.94
C ASN A 149 2.52 -15.86 15.36
N GLY A 150 3.14 -15.77 14.19
CA GLY A 150 3.64 -16.89 13.42
C GLY A 150 2.61 -17.56 12.49
N ALA A 151 1.34 -17.15 12.53
CA ALA A 151 0.34 -17.68 11.64
C ALA A 151 0.43 -17.05 10.23
N TYR A 152 0.07 -17.83 9.23
CA TYR A 152 -0.08 -17.32 7.86
C TYR A 152 -1.41 -16.60 7.72
N VAL A 153 -1.37 -15.43 7.12
CA VAL A 153 -2.54 -14.57 6.87
C VAL A 153 -2.72 -14.45 5.37
N ASP A 154 -3.95 -14.67 4.90
CA ASP A 154 -4.35 -14.46 3.51
C ASP A 154 -5.31 -13.27 3.39
N GLN A 155 -5.52 -12.80 2.15
CA GLN A 155 -6.40 -11.65 1.83
C GLN A 155 -7.90 -11.99 1.87
N LYS A 156 -8.30 -13.23 2.23
CA LYS A 156 -9.71 -13.69 2.18
C LYS A 156 -10.51 -13.28 3.38
#